data_15f444eda7a10d7d174e6c954d5cd514
#
_entry.id   15f444eda7a10d7d174e6c954d5cd514
#
_cell.length_a   1.000
_cell.length_b   1.000
_cell.length_c   1.000
_cell.angle_alpha   90.00
_cell.angle_beta   90.00
_cell.angle_gamma   90.00
#
_symmetry.space_group_name_H-M   'P 1'
#
loop_
_entity.id
_entity.type
_entity.pdbx_description
1 polymer ?
#
loop_
_entity_poly.entity_id
_entity_poly.type
_entity_poly.pdbx_seq_one_letter_code
_entity_poly.pdbx_strand_id
1 'polypeptide(L)'
;MKRLSDNMKRGRPDIIHFALMEALSTPLFMNMDLKVYVHTINDRIISIADNLRIPKSYFRFERLMVNLFKDKVIKSNEGRILMKLSSGTFSDLIDTIKPDVVIGLSTMGIQSKAQKVAENAQSVAHSILVVGGFAKGHFSENVTRSLGPTYSISNIALEAHVVIARILYECEKSLEKGIDYEGNEKRC
;
A
#
# COMPACT_ATOMS: atom_id res chain seq x y z
N MET A 1 -23.32 22.39 7.19
CA MET A 1 -22.29 21.35 7.34
C MET A 1 -20.95 22.06 7.67
N LYS A 2 -20.32 21.75 8.82
CA LYS A 2 -18.97 22.24 9.12
C LYS A 2 -18.00 21.70 8.05
N ARG A 3 -17.28 22.57 7.36
CA ARG A 3 -16.22 22.16 6.44
C ARG A 3 -15.15 21.44 7.27
N LEU A 4 -14.95 20.15 6.99
CA LEU A 4 -13.86 19.39 7.61
C LEU A 4 -12.52 19.99 7.15
N SER A 5 -11.54 20.05 8.06
CA SER A 5 -10.16 20.38 7.69
C SER A 5 -9.66 19.38 6.68
N ASP A 6 -8.77 19.80 5.77
CA ASP A 6 -8.18 18.94 4.72
C ASP A 6 -9.18 18.25 3.79
N ASN A 7 -10.29 18.91 3.46
CA ASN A 7 -11.32 18.37 2.60
C ASN A 7 -10.80 17.87 1.22
N MET A 8 -9.69 18.44 0.74
CA MET A 8 -9.02 18.05 -0.51
C MET A 8 -8.41 16.64 -0.45
N LYS A 9 -8.10 16.15 0.75
CA LYS A 9 -7.54 14.81 1.00
C LYS A 9 -8.59 13.80 1.49
N ARG A 10 -9.83 14.23 1.65
CA ARG A 10 -10.93 13.41 2.21
C ARG A 10 -11.99 13.07 1.15
N GLY A 11 -12.83 12.09 1.46
CA GLY A 11 -14.03 11.80 0.68
C GLY A 11 -13.80 10.98 -0.60
N ARG A 12 -12.64 10.37 -0.76
CA ARG A 12 -12.31 9.51 -1.91
C ARG A 12 -11.86 8.11 -1.47
N PRO A 13 -12.74 7.34 -0.80
CA PRO A 13 -12.42 5.96 -0.42
C PRO A 13 -12.26 5.02 -1.61
N ASP A 14 -12.75 5.40 -2.78
CA ASP A 14 -12.52 4.71 -4.04
C ASP A 14 -11.04 4.63 -4.42
N ILE A 15 -10.23 5.66 -4.14
CA ILE A 15 -8.78 5.63 -4.38
C ILE A 15 -8.14 4.50 -3.55
N ILE A 16 -8.52 4.38 -2.27
CA ILE A 16 -8.02 3.31 -1.40
C ILE A 16 -8.55 1.95 -1.86
N HIS A 17 -9.81 1.87 -2.33
CA HIS A 17 -10.36 0.64 -2.87
C HIS A 17 -9.55 0.13 -4.06
N PHE A 18 -9.29 0.98 -5.06
CA PHE A 18 -8.47 0.60 -6.22
C PHE A 18 -7.03 0.24 -5.83
N ALA A 19 -6.43 1.03 -4.94
CA ALA A 19 -5.08 0.76 -4.43
C ALA A 19 -4.97 -0.60 -3.74
N LEU A 20 -5.94 -0.94 -2.89
CA LEU A 20 -5.99 -2.23 -2.22
C LEU A 20 -6.34 -3.37 -3.18
N MET A 21 -7.24 -3.15 -4.14
CA MET A 21 -7.55 -4.15 -5.17
C MET A 21 -6.28 -4.54 -5.94
N GLU A 22 -5.45 -3.57 -6.29
CA GLU A 22 -4.20 -3.80 -6.98
C GLU A 22 -3.20 -4.56 -6.08
N ALA A 23 -2.87 -4.00 -4.91
CA ALA A 23 -1.85 -4.56 -4.03
C ALA A 23 -2.18 -5.99 -3.56
N LEU A 24 -3.45 -6.25 -3.18
CA LEU A 24 -3.88 -7.54 -2.63
C LEU A 24 -4.13 -8.62 -3.71
N SER A 25 -3.99 -8.27 -4.99
CA SER A 25 -4.15 -9.21 -6.10
C SER A 25 -2.81 -9.65 -6.70
N THR A 26 -1.70 -9.15 -6.18
CA THR A 26 -0.36 -9.47 -6.67
C THR A 26 0.15 -10.82 -6.17
N PRO A 27 1.00 -11.52 -6.92
CA PRO A 27 1.74 -12.69 -6.44
C PRO A 27 2.51 -12.44 -5.14
N LEU A 28 3.17 -11.28 -5.00
CA LEU A 28 3.86 -10.88 -3.77
C LEU A 28 2.97 -10.96 -2.53
N PHE A 29 1.74 -10.45 -2.63
CA PHE A 29 0.80 -10.51 -1.51
C PHE A 29 0.29 -11.95 -1.28
N MET A 30 0.02 -12.69 -2.34
CA MET A 30 -0.46 -14.08 -2.24
C MET A 30 0.59 -15.03 -1.65
N ASN A 31 1.87 -14.77 -1.93
CA ASN A 31 3.01 -15.53 -1.39
C ASN A 31 3.45 -15.06 0.00
N MET A 32 2.76 -14.06 0.58
CA MET A 32 3.06 -13.45 1.89
C MET A 32 4.37 -12.66 1.95
N ASP A 33 4.95 -12.31 0.80
CA ASP A 33 6.16 -11.48 0.68
C ASP A 33 5.85 -9.98 0.80
N LEU A 34 4.57 -9.61 0.76
CA LEU A 34 4.08 -8.24 0.89
C LEU A 34 3.09 -8.12 2.04
N LYS A 35 3.34 -7.18 2.95
CA LYS A 35 2.38 -6.73 3.97
C LYS A 35 1.79 -5.39 3.57
N VAL A 36 0.49 -5.23 3.75
CA VAL A 36 -0.22 -4.01 3.34
C VAL A 36 -0.87 -3.34 4.55
N TYR A 37 -0.64 -2.04 4.67
CA TYR A 37 -1.21 -1.19 5.70
C TYR A 37 -1.84 0.04 5.06
N VAL A 38 -2.87 0.60 5.71
CA VAL A 38 -3.43 1.90 5.34
C VAL A 38 -3.33 2.82 6.56
N HIS A 39 -2.56 3.90 6.43
CA HIS A 39 -2.54 4.98 7.42
C HIS A 39 -3.50 6.08 6.98
N THR A 40 -4.39 6.50 7.86
CA THR A 40 -5.41 7.51 7.57
C THR A 40 -5.02 8.88 8.10
N ILE A 41 -5.63 9.93 7.54
CA ILE A 41 -5.42 11.33 7.96
C ILE A 41 -5.80 11.61 9.43
N ASN A 42 -6.55 10.72 10.07
CA ASN A 42 -6.94 10.82 11.48
C ASN A 42 -6.10 9.90 12.39
N ASP A 43 -4.88 9.59 11.99
CA ASP A 43 -3.96 8.72 12.72
C ASP A 43 -4.62 7.39 13.13
N ARG A 44 -5.16 6.71 12.12
CA ARG A 44 -5.64 5.33 12.23
C ARG A 44 -4.84 4.46 11.29
N ILE A 45 -4.47 3.28 11.78
CA ILE A 45 -3.73 2.27 11.02
C ILE A 45 -4.68 1.09 10.79
N ILE A 46 -4.86 0.72 9.53
CA ILE A 46 -5.56 -0.49 9.13
C ILE A 46 -4.50 -1.52 8.77
N SER A 47 -4.43 -2.60 9.53
CA SER A 47 -3.61 -3.76 9.22
C SER A 47 -4.45 -4.79 8.46
N ILE A 48 -3.90 -5.36 7.41
CA ILE A 48 -4.55 -6.31 6.51
C ILE A 48 -3.88 -7.67 6.68
N ALA A 49 -4.67 -8.71 6.89
CA ALA A 49 -4.17 -10.07 7.02
C ALA A 49 -3.71 -10.64 5.67
N ASP A 50 -2.77 -11.56 5.72
CA ASP A 50 -2.28 -12.28 4.55
C ASP A 50 -3.43 -13.02 3.84
N ASN A 51 -3.35 -13.07 2.51
CA ASN A 51 -4.33 -13.71 1.65
C ASN A 51 -5.76 -13.16 1.77
N LEU A 52 -5.93 -11.94 2.31
CA LEU A 52 -7.24 -11.29 2.32
C LEU A 52 -7.64 -10.91 0.90
N ARG A 53 -8.87 -11.22 0.54
CA ARG A 53 -9.53 -10.69 -0.66
C ARG A 53 -10.62 -9.71 -0.26
N ILE A 54 -10.49 -8.46 -0.71
CA ILE A 54 -11.51 -7.44 -0.49
C ILE A 54 -12.61 -7.53 -1.56
N PRO A 55 -13.83 -7.03 -1.27
CA PRO A 55 -14.90 -7.00 -2.25
C PRO A 55 -14.53 -6.17 -3.48
N LYS A 56 -14.74 -6.73 -4.68
CA LYS A 56 -14.57 -6.01 -5.95
C LYS A 56 -15.57 -4.87 -6.12
N SER A 57 -16.81 -5.06 -5.61
CA SER A 57 -17.84 -4.03 -5.64
C SER A 57 -17.51 -2.92 -4.64
N TYR A 58 -17.46 -1.67 -5.11
CA TYR A 58 -17.23 -0.51 -4.28
C TYR A 58 -18.25 -0.38 -3.12
N PHE A 59 -19.53 -0.59 -3.36
CA PHE A 59 -20.55 -0.54 -2.30
C PHE A 59 -20.35 -1.58 -1.20
N ARG A 60 -19.86 -2.77 -1.55
CA ARG A 60 -19.52 -3.80 -0.56
C ARG A 60 -18.24 -3.43 0.20
N PHE A 61 -17.26 -2.84 -0.47
CA PHE A 61 -16.06 -2.32 0.15
C PHE A 61 -16.37 -1.19 1.13
N GLU A 62 -17.21 -0.23 0.73
CA GLU A 62 -17.65 0.86 1.59
C GLU A 62 -18.32 0.34 2.87
N ARG A 63 -19.24 -0.62 2.76
CA ARG A 63 -19.86 -1.28 3.91
C ARG A 63 -18.84 -2.00 4.80
N LEU A 64 -17.87 -2.68 4.21
CA LEU A 64 -16.77 -3.32 4.94
C LEU A 64 -15.99 -2.28 5.75
N MET A 65 -15.66 -1.13 5.15
CA MET A 65 -14.97 -0.05 5.84
C MET A 65 -15.82 0.56 6.97
N VAL A 66 -17.11 0.79 6.76
CA VAL A 66 -18.02 1.25 7.81
C VAL A 66 -18.00 0.29 9.01
N ASN A 67 -18.12 -1.02 8.76
CA ASN A 67 -18.06 -2.03 9.82
C ASN A 67 -16.69 -2.03 10.51
N LEU A 68 -15.57 -1.94 9.75
CA LEU A 68 -14.24 -1.87 10.33
C LEU A 68 -14.06 -0.65 11.26
N PHE A 69 -14.56 0.52 10.85
CA PHE A 69 -14.47 1.72 11.69
C PHE A 69 -15.36 1.64 12.92
N LYS A 70 -16.49 0.92 12.86
CA LYS A 70 -17.39 0.67 14.00
C LYS A 70 -16.79 -0.36 14.97
N ASP A 71 -16.47 -1.55 14.46
CA ASP A 71 -16.17 -2.72 15.28
C ASP A 71 -14.66 -2.90 15.55
N LYS A 72 -13.82 -2.09 14.91
CA LYS A 72 -12.34 -2.07 14.99
C LYS A 72 -11.66 -3.33 14.45
N VAL A 73 -12.39 -4.42 14.27
CA VAL A 73 -11.87 -5.69 13.79
C VAL A 73 -12.89 -6.34 12.86
N ILE A 74 -12.42 -6.84 11.72
CA ILE A 74 -13.17 -7.73 10.85
C ILE A 74 -12.60 -9.14 10.99
N LYS A 75 -13.45 -10.12 11.20
CA LYS A 75 -13.08 -11.53 11.34
C LYS A 75 -13.73 -12.40 10.26
N SER A 76 -13.09 -13.52 9.93
CA SER A 76 -13.71 -14.60 9.16
C SER A 76 -14.75 -15.34 10.00
N ASN A 77 -15.52 -16.21 9.37
CA ASN A 77 -16.47 -17.08 10.06
C ASN A 77 -15.79 -18.01 11.08
N GLU A 78 -14.51 -18.31 10.87
CA GLU A 78 -13.69 -19.14 11.76
C GLU A 78 -13.01 -18.34 12.87
N GLY A 79 -13.28 -17.02 12.99
CA GLY A 79 -12.74 -16.15 14.02
C GLY A 79 -11.34 -15.56 13.70
N ARG A 80 -10.72 -15.88 12.56
CA ARG A 80 -9.44 -15.28 12.14
C ARG A 80 -9.62 -13.78 11.87
N ILE A 81 -8.71 -12.96 12.40
CA ILE A 81 -8.69 -11.52 12.12
C ILE A 81 -8.27 -11.31 10.67
N LEU A 82 -9.10 -10.63 9.90
CA LEU A 82 -8.89 -10.28 8.50
C LEU A 82 -8.41 -8.84 8.34
N MET A 83 -9.00 -7.93 9.12
CA MET A 83 -8.60 -6.52 9.17
C MET A 83 -8.68 -6.02 10.60
N LYS A 84 -7.76 -5.15 11.00
CA LYS A 84 -7.75 -4.51 12.32
C LYS A 84 -7.51 -3.02 12.15
N LEU A 85 -8.33 -2.21 12.82
CA LEU A 85 -8.18 -0.77 12.94
C LEU A 85 -7.61 -0.44 14.31
N SER A 86 -6.46 0.21 14.35
CA SER A 86 -5.82 0.71 15.57
C SER A 86 -5.59 2.23 15.49
N SER A 87 -5.43 2.88 16.64
CA SER A 87 -4.93 4.25 16.70
C SER A 87 -3.41 4.21 16.59
N GLY A 88 -2.83 5.17 15.88
CA GLY A 88 -1.39 5.31 15.76
C GLY A 88 -1.03 6.25 14.61
N THR A 89 0.02 7.01 14.81
CA THR A 89 0.62 7.88 13.80
C THR A 89 1.38 7.05 12.76
N PHE A 90 1.82 7.70 11.69
CA PHE A 90 2.70 7.06 10.72
C PHE A 90 4.04 6.67 11.36
N SER A 91 4.58 7.50 12.28
CA SER A 91 5.79 7.18 13.03
C SER A 91 5.62 5.91 13.88
N ASP A 92 4.49 5.78 14.60
CA ASP A 92 4.22 4.57 15.40
C ASP A 92 4.19 3.30 14.53
N LEU A 93 3.71 3.41 13.29
CA LEU A 93 3.74 2.29 12.34
C LEU A 93 5.18 1.93 11.96
N ILE A 94 6.01 2.94 11.64
CA ILE A 94 7.43 2.74 11.31
C ILE A 94 8.17 2.11 12.51
N ASP A 95 7.96 2.63 13.71
CA ASP A 95 8.58 2.12 14.94
C ASP A 95 8.18 0.67 15.25
N THR A 96 6.98 0.28 14.84
CA THR A 96 6.48 -1.10 14.99
C THR A 96 7.11 -2.03 13.96
N ILE A 97 7.21 -1.61 12.70
CA ILE A 97 7.74 -2.44 11.60
C ILE A 97 9.27 -2.48 11.62
N LYS A 98 9.92 -1.38 12.02
CA LYS A 98 11.38 -1.20 12.05
C LYS A 98 12.05 -1.52 10.70
N PRO A 99 11.64 -0.84 9.62
CA PRO A 99 12.22 -1.06 8.32
C PRO A 99 13.64 -0.51 8.24
N ASP A 100 14.45 -1.10 7.35
CA ASP A 100 15.78 -0.58 7.01
C ASP A 100 15.68 0.69 6.16
N VAL A 101 14.63 0.81 5.34
CA VAL A 101 14.37 1.98 4.51
C VAL A 101 12.86 2.25 4.33
N VAL A 102 12.49 3.53 4.32
CA VAL A 102 11.12 4.00 4.01
C VAL A 102 11.18 4.85 2.75
N ILE A 103 10.65 4.34 1.65
CA ILE A 103 10.68 4.98 0.33
C ILE A 103 9.32 5.64 0.06
N GLY A 104 9.33 6.96 -0.16
CA GLY A 104 8.15 7.70 -0.58
C GLY A 104 7.97 7.69 -2.11
N LEU A 105 6.73 7.55 -2.59
CA LEU A 105 6.37 7.72 -3.99
C LEU A 105 5.49 8.95 -4.15
N SER A 106 6.04 10.00 -4.77
CA SER A 106 5.41 11.31 -4.91
C SER A 106 5.91 12.01 -6.16
N THR A 107 5.06 12.82 -6.79
CA THR A 107 5.46 13.69 -7.92
C THR A 107 6.52 14.73 -7.54
N MET A 108 6.70 14.99 -6.22
CA MET A 108 7.73 15.89 -5.70
C MET A 108 9.08 15.19 -5.47
N GLY A 109 9.15 13.88 -5.69
CA GLY A 109 10.35 13.10 -5.52
C GLY A 109 11.35 13.22 -6.67
N ILE A 110 12.53 12.65 -6.47
CA ILE A 110 13.56 12.57 -7.50
C ILE A 110 13.08 11.67 -8.65
N GLN A 111 13.18 12.14 -9.89
CA GLN A 111 12.79 11.35 -11.05
C GLN A 111 13.59 10.05 -11.13
N SER A 112 12.90 8.93 -11.24
CA SER A 112 13.50 7.61 -11.31
C SER A 112 12.64 6.65 -12.13
N LYS A 113 13.24 5.57 -12.61
CA LYS A 113 12.47 4.45 -13.20
C LYS A 113 11.89 3.59 -12.09
N ALA A 114 10.69 3.04 -12.31
CA ALA A 114 10.05 2.12 -11.36
C ALA A 114 10.97 0.94 -11.00
N GLN A 115 11.68 0.38 -11.99
CA GLN A 115 12.68 -0.66 -11.80
C GLN A 115 13.73 -0.27 -10.76
N LYS A 116 14.31 0.95 -10.87
CA LYS A 116 15.35 1.41 -9.94
C LYS A 116 14.84 1.58 -8.51
N VAL A 117 13.60 2.03 -8.37
CA VAL A 117 12.94 2.14 -7.06
C VAL A 117 12.70 0.75 -6.45
N ALA A 118 12.26 -0.21 -7.26
CA ALA A 118 12.08 -1.60 -6.83
C ALA A 118 13.41 -2.23 -6.40
N GLU A 119 14.49 -2.04 -7.20
CA GLU A 119 15.85 -2.50 -6.84
C GLU A 119 16.31 -1.91 -5.51
N ASN A 120 16.10 -0.60 -5.27
CA ASN A 120 16.43 0.04 -4.01
C ASN A 120 15.62 -0.54 -2.83
N ALA A 121 14.32 -0.81 -3.04
CA ALA A 121 13.48 -1.42 -2.01
C ALA A 121 13.94 -2.84 -1.65
N GLN A 122 14.41 -3.59 -2.63
CA GLN A 122 14.85 -4.99 -2.45
C GLN A 122 16.32 -5.14 -2.08
N SER A 123 17.09 -4.03 -2.04
CA SER A 123 18.48 -4.04 -1.61
C SER A 123 18.67 -4.22 -0.10
N VAL A 124 17.61 -4.20 0.67
CA VAL A 124 17.57 -4.34 2.13
C VAL A 124 16.58 -5.43 2.53
N ALA A 125 16.70 -5.93 3.76
CA ALA A 125 15.82 -7.00 4.24
C ALA A 125 14.36 -6.54 4.43
N HIS A 126 14.16 -5.33 4.95
CA HIS A 126 12.83 -4.79 5.23
C HIS A 126 12.69 -3.37 4.70
N SER A 127 11.90 -3.19 3.67
CA SER A 127 11.59 -1.88 3.10
C SER A 127 10.11 -1.56 3.20
N ILE A 128 9.78 -0.27 3.30
CA ILE A 128 8.41 0.23 3.19
C ILE A 128 8.31 1.13 1.97
N LEU A 129 7.33 0.85 1.12
CA LEU A 129 6.93 1.71 0.00
C LEU A 129 5.68 2.48 0.41
N VAL A 130 5.75 3.81 0.37
CA VAL A 130 4.67 4.71 0.78
C VAL A 130 4.05 5.38 -0.43
N VAL A 131 2.78 5.11 -0.69
CA VAL A 131 2.02 5.67 -1.81
C VAL A 131 0.89 6.54 -1.28
N GLY A 132 0.71 7.75 -1.83
CA GLY A 132 -0.35 8.66 -1.43
C GLY A 132 -1.72 8.18 -1.91
N GLY A 133 -2.64 7.90 -0.98
CA GLY A 133 -4.02 7.50 -1.24
C GLY A 133 -5.01 8.66 -1.19
N PHE A 134 -4.71 9.81 -1.79
CA PHE A 134 -5.52 11.02 -1.77
C PHE A 134 -5.64 11.66 -3.16
N ALA A 135 -6.75 12.36 -3.40
CA ALA A 135 -7.07 12.90 -4.72
C ALA A 135 -6.14 14.05 -5.15
N LYS A 136 -5.71 14.89 -4.20
CA LYS A 136 -4.88 16.08 -4.46
C LYS A 136 -3.93 16.34 -3.28
N GLY A 137 -2.78 16.95 -3.59
CA GLY A 137 -1.79 17.38 -2.60
C GLY A 137 -0.63 16.41 -2.47
N HIS A 138 0.06 16.49 -1.34
CA HIS A 138 1.26 15.74 -1.03
C HIS A 138 1.13 15.09 0.36
N PHE A 139 2.11 14.30 0.76
CA PHE A 139 2.19 13.79 2.13
C PHE A 139 2.17 14.94 3.15
N SER A 140 1.61 14.69 4.32
CA SER A 140 1.70 15.64 5.42
C SER A 140 3.14 15.75 5.91
N GLU A 141 3.47 16.86 6.61
CA GLU A 141 4.81 17.02 7.19
C GLU A 141 5.21 15.85 8.08
N ASN A 142 4.27 15.36 8.91
CA ASN A 142 4.52 14.23 9.81
C ASN A 142 4.91 12.96 9.04
N VAL A 143 4.24 12.68 7.93
CA VAL A 143 4.62 11.55 7.07
C VAL A 143 5.96 11.82 6.40
N THR A 144 6.14 13.03 5.80
CA THR A 144 7.36 13.38 5.07
C THR A 144 8.62 13.29 5.93
N ARG A 145 8.54 13.66 7.22
CA ARG A 145 9.67 13.54 8.16
C ARG A 145 10.12 12.11 8.41
N SER A 146 9.24 11.13 8.25
CA SER A 146 9.54 9.71 8.42
C SER A 146 9.91 9.02 7.10
N LEU A 147 9.84 9.73 5.96
CA LEU A 147 10.30 9.20 4.70
C LEU A 147 11.82 9.34 4.59
N GLY A 148 12.46 8.33 4.02
CA GLY A 148 13.80 8.41 3.48
C GLY A 148 13.76 8.94 2.03
N PRO A 149 14.40 8.26 1.08
CA PRO A 149 14.38 8.71 -0.31
C PRO A 149 12.95 8.76 -0.86
N THR A 150 12.65 9.82 -1.60
CA THR A 150 11.34 10.00 -2.25
C THR A 150 11.54 10.08 -3.75
N TYR A 151 10.80 9.27 -4.50
CA TYR A 151 10.92 9.15 -5.95
C TYR A 151 9.63 9.51 -6.67
N SER A 152 9.79 10.05 -7.88
CA SER A 152 8.74 10.18 -8.88
C SER A 152 9.02 9.22 -10.04
N ILE A 153 8.09 8.32 -10.34
CA ILE A 153 8.25 7.34 -11.42
C ILE A 153 7.60 7.76 -12.75
N SER A 154 7.17 9.02 -12.83
CA SER A 154 6.54 9.57 -14.02
C SER A 154 6.65 11.09 -14.03
N ASN A 155 6.69 11.68 -15.21
CA ASN A 155 6.66 13.14 -15.42
C ASN A 155 5.25 13.73 -15.23
N ILE A 156 4.23 12.89 -15.13
CA ILE A 156 2.83 13.27 -14.87
C ILE A 156 2.33 12.59 -13.60
N ALA A 157 1.33 13.20 -12.95
CA ALA A 157 0.67 12.57 -11.82
C ALA A 157 -0.03 11.28 -12.25
N LEU A 158 0.24 10.19 -11.55
CA LEU A 158 -0.40 8.89 -11.75
C LEU A 158 -1.38 8.63 -10.59
N GLU A 159 -2.43 7.88 -10.90
CA GLU A 159 -3.33 7.34 -9.88
C GLU A 159 -2.58 6.35 -8.96
N ALA A 160 -2.95 6.31 -7.67
CA ALA A 160 -2.26 5.51 -6.67
C ALA A 160 -2.13 4.03 -7.06
N HIS A 161 -3.20 3.42 -7.58
CA HIS A 161 -3.19 2.02 -8.02
C HIS A 161 -2.23 1.78 -9.18
N VAL A 162 -2.07 2.74 -10.11
CA VAL A 162 -1.11 2.65 -11.22
C VAL A 162 0.33 2.69 -10.71
N VAL A 163 0.61 3.53 -9.70
CA VAL A 163 1.92 3.58 -9.04
C VAL A 163 2.22 2.24 -8.39
N ILE A 164 1.27 1.70 -7.62
CA ILE A 164 1.37 0.40 -6.95
C ILE A 164 1.64 -0.72 -7.97
N ALA A 165 0.82 -0.81 -9.03
CA ALA A 165 0.98 -1.82 -10.08
C ALA A 165 2.39 -1.83 -10.67
N ARG A 166 2.89 -0.65 -11.05
CA ARG A 166 4.21 -0.51 -11.67
C ARG A 166 5.34 -0.92 -10.75
N ILE A 167 5.29 -0.51 -9.49
CA ILE A 167 6.35 -0.83 -8.53
C ILE A 167 6.33 -2.30 -8.15
N LEU A 168 5.15 -2.86 -7.83
CA LEU A 168 5.04 -4.26 -7.44
C LEU A 168 5.40 -5.20 -8.59
N TYR A 169 5.03 -4.87 -9.83
CA TYR A 169 5.46 -5.61 -11.01
C TYR A 169 7.01 -5.65 -11.14
N GLU A 170 7.69 -4.53 -10.94
CA GLU A 170 9.15 -4.53 -11.00
C GLU A 170 9.79 -5.29 -9.81
N CYS A 171 9.15 -5.29 -8.64
CA CYS A 171 9.58 -6.13 -7.52
C CYS A 171 9.44 -7.62 -7.84
N GLU A 172 8.31 -8.04 -8.42
CA GLU A 172 8.08 -9.43 -8.84
C GLU A 172 9.10 -9.89 -9.89
N LYS A 173 9.29 -9.08 -10.92
CA LYS A 173 10.22 -9.36 -12.02
C LYS A 173 11.67 -9.56 -11.56
N SER A 174 12.08 -8.91 -10.48
CA SER A 174 13.43 -9.12 -9.93
C SER A 174 13.53 -10.41 -9.12
N LEU A 175 12.45 -10.85 -8.46
CA LEU A 175 12.39 -12.15 -7.79
C LEU A 175 12.38 -13.30 -8.79
N GLU A 176 11.66 -13.17 -9.90
CA GLU A 176 11.61 -14.16 -10.97
C GLU A 176 12.97 -14.40 -11.64
N LYS A 177 13.83 -13.39 -11.73
CA LYS A 177 15.21 -13.55 -12.26
C LYS A 177 16.10 -14.45 -11.41
N GLY A 178 15.71 -14.75 -10.17
CA GLY A 178 16.37 -15.70 -9.30
C GLY A 178 15.83 -17.13 -9.40
N ILE A 179 14.76 -17.35 -10.17
CA ILE A 179 14.17 -18.66 -10.42
C ILE A 179 14.57 -19.07 -11.84
N ASP A 180 15.56 -19.95 -11.96
CA ASP A 180 15.89 -20.58 -13.24
C ASP A 180 14.70 -21.41 -13.71
N TYR A 181 13.97 -20.91 -14.71
CA TYR A 181 12.93 -21.65 -15.43
C TYR A 181 13.50 -22.76 -16.36
N GLU A 182 14.71 -23.24 -16.10
CA GLU A 182 15.24 -24.43 -16.76
C GLU A 182 14.55 -25.68 -16.20
N GLY A 183 13.46 -26.07 -16.83
CA GLY A 183 12.87 -27.40 -16.63
C GLY A 183 11.39 -27.47 -16.32
N ASN A 184 10.51 -26.94 -17.18
CA ASN A 184 9.17 -27.50 -17.35
C ASN A 184 8.51 -27.13 -18.70
N GLU A 185 9.15 -27.50 -19.80
CA GLU A 185 8.40 -27.84 -21.02
C GLU A 185 7.78 -29.20 -20.81
N LYS A 186 6.56 -29.26 -20.31
CA LYS A 186 5.56 -30.33 -20.53
C LYS A 186 4.38 -30.08 -19.59
N ARG A 187 3.35 -29.41 -20.12
CA ARG A 187 1.93 -29.77 -19.93
C ARG A 187 1.08 -28.79 -20.75
N CYS A 188 0.92 -29.13 -22.05
CA CYS A 188 -0.32 -28.80 -22.76
C CYS A 188 -1.42 -29.74 -22.33
#